data_53c6c46d32b8f6fdd9b331bb14f84272
#
_entry.id   53c6c46d32b8f6fdd9b331bb14f84272
#
_cell.length_a   1.000
_cell.length_b   1.000
_cell.length_c   1.000
_cell.angle_alpha   90.00
_cell.angle_beta   90.00
_cell.angle_gamma   90.00
#
_symmetry.space_group_name_H-M   'P 1'
#
loop_
_entity.id
_entity.type
_entity.pdbx_description
1 polymer ?
#
loop_
_entity_poly.entity_id
_entity_poly.type
_entity_poly.pdbx_seq_one_letter_code
_entity_poly.pdbx_strand_id
1 'polypeptide(L)'
;MFNPVVFYLTAVVIILFAILAIKFKNIFYSLLSAIALFFLAGVIFYLLGSEYNAVIQIAIYGVAVPVILGLAIMFTNLKKDESKSEKNTSNLKYVIFLTSGIFILALIYLIMISLVFNPNGFNISEEINLNYIQVMRAFSHGIFVKYVWAFELVSLILTMIVAGLTLFNTKKKELEECKK
;
A
#
# COMPACT_ATOMS: atom_id res chain seq x y z
N MET A 1 -13.97 21.24 2.74
CA MET A 1 -15.38 20.80 2.63
C MET A 1 -15.42 19.33 2.25
N PHE A 2 -15.91 18.52 3.17
CA PHE A 2 -16.06 17.07 2.97
C PHE A 2 -17.21 16.82 1.98
N ASN A 3 -16.94 16.22 0.83
CA ASN A 3 -17.99 15.88 -0.12
C ASN A 3 -18.40 14.40 0.08
N PRO A 4 -19.56 14.14 0.69
CA PRO A 4 -19.97 12.78 1.04
C PRO A 4 -20.11 11.88 -0.20
N VAL A 5 -20.44 12.44 -1.36
CA VAL A 5 -20.57 11.68 -2.61
C VAL A 5 -19.22 11.07 -3.02
N VAL A 6 -18.15 11.85 -2.95
CA VAL A 6 -16.79 11.39 -3.29
C VAL A 6 -16.35 10.27 -2.36
N PHE A 7 -16.62 10.40 -1.06
CA PHE A 7 -16.31 9.40 -0.06
C PHE A 7 -17.03 8.06 -0.35
N TYR A 8 -18.34 8.07 -0.56
CA TYR A 8 -19.08 6.84 -0.84
C TYR A 8 -18.64 6.19 -2.15
N LEU A 9 -18.32 6.98 -3.16
CA LEU A 9 -17.87 6.47 -4.43
C LEU A 9 -16.49 5.80 -4.31
N THR A 10 -15.54 6.44 -3.63
CA THR A 10 -14.22 5.83 -3.36
C THR A 10 -14.34 4.58 -2.48
N ALA A 11 -15.24 4.56 -1.51
CA ALA A 11 -15.49 3.38 -0.67
C ALA A 11 -15.99 2.19 -1.49
N VAL A 12 -16.91 2.41 -2.43
CA VAL A 12 -17.40 1.35 -3.34
C VAL A 12 -16.28 0.80 -4.20
N VAL A 13 -15.42 1.67 -4.74
CA VAL A 13 -14.28 1.26 -5.58
C VAL A 13 -13.27 0.43 -4.76
N ILE A 14 -12.99 0.79 -3.51
CA ILE A 14 -12.13 0.01 -2.61
C ILE A 14 -12.70 -1.39 -2.39
N ILE A 15 -14.00 -1.52 -2.13
CA ILE A 15 -14.64 -2.82 -1.93
C ILE A 15 -14.51 -3.68 -3.19
N LEU A 16 -14.67 -3.11 -4.37
CA LEU A 16 -14.46 -3.84 -5.63
C LEU A 16 -13.02 -4.36 -5.78
N PHE A 17 -12.01 -3.54 -5.50
CA PHE A 17 -10.61 -3.97 -5.54
C PHE A 17 -10.28 -5.01 -4.46
N ALA A 18 -10.90 -4.92 -3.28
CA ALA A 18 -10.75 -5.93 -2.22
C ALA A 18 -11.28 -7.30 -2.67
N ILE A 19 -12.46 -7.33 -3.27
CA ILE A 19 -13.05 -8.56 -3.82
C ILE A 19 -12.18 -9.14 -4.94
N LEU A 20 -11.65 -8.29 -5.83
CA LEU A 20 -10.74 -8.71 -6.89
C LEU A 20 -9.45 -9.30 -6.35
N ALA A 21 -8.86 -8.70 -5.30
CA ALA A 21 -7.64 -9.19 -4.67
C ALA A 21 -7.80 -10.62 -4.13
N ILE A 22 -8.98 -10.96 -3.58
CA ILE A 22 -9.27 -12.29 -3.05
C ILE A 22 -9.61 -13.27 -4.18
N LYS A 23 -10.26 -12.82 -5.24
CA LYS A 23 -10.78 -13.67 -6.32
C LYS A 23 -9.71 -14.13 -7.31
N PHE A 24 -8.60 -13.39 -7.44
CA PHE A 24 -7.51 -13.78 -8.32
C PHE A 24 -6.79 -15.04 -7.80
N LYS A 25 -6.72 -16.08 -8.62
CA LYS A 25 -5.96 -17.29 -8.33
C LYS A 25 -4.45 -17.07 -8.42
N ASN A 26 -4.04 -16.12 -9.23
CA ASN A 26 -2.64 -15.81 -9.47
C ASN A 26 -2.16 -14.78 -8.43
N ILE A 27 -1.16 -15.16 -7.62
CA ILE A 27 -0.65 -14.34 -6.51
C ILE A 27 -0.17 -12.98 -6.99
N PHE A 28 0.43 -12.90 -8.19
CA PHE A 28 0.91 -11.65 -8.75
C PHE A 28 -0.22 -10.65 -9.04
N TYR A 29 -1.33 -11.12 -9.64
CA TYR A 29 -2.49 -10.25 -9.91
C TYR A 29 -3.24 -9.87 -8.64
N SER A 30 -3.30 -10.78 -7.67
CA SER A 30 -3.83 -10.49 -6.34
C SER A 30 -3.03 -9.38 -5.66
N LEU A 31 -1.70 -9.45 -5.71
CA LEU A 31 -0.81 -8.42 -5.18
C LEU A 31 -1.04 -7.06 -5.88
N LEU A 32 -1.15 -7.05 -7.20
CA LEU A 32 -1.39 -5.83 -7.96
C LEU A 32 -2.73 -5.17 -7.60
N SER A 33 -3.77 -5.98 -7.40
CA SER A 33 -5.07 -5.49 -6.94
C SER A 33 -5.01 -4.95 -5.50
N ALA A 34 -4.22 -5.58 -4.62
CA ALA A 34 -3.99 -5.10 -3.26
C ALA A 34 -3.25 -3.76 -3.22
N ILE A 35 -2.29 -3.55 -4.11
CA ILE A 35 -1.60 -2.25 -4.26
C ILE A 35 -2.61 -1.15 -4.58
N ALA A 36 -3.48 -1.38 -5.57
CA ALA A 36 -4.51 -0.42 -5.94
C ALA A 36 -5.45 -0.08 -4.77
N LEU A 37 -5.85 -1.10 -3.99
CA LEU A 37 -6.65 -0.93 -2.80
C LEU A 37 -5.95 -0.06 -1.76
N PHE A 38 -4.66 -0.28 -1.50
CA PHE A 38 -3.91 0.50 -0.52
C PHE A 38 -3.73 1.97 -0.91
N PHE A 39 -3.54 2.25 -2.21
CA PHE A 39 -3.53 3.63 -2.71
C PHE A 39 -4.88 4.33 -2.50
N LEU A 40 -5.98 3.66 -2.83
CA LEU A 40 -7.33 4.20 -2.64
C LEU A 40 -7.64 4.42 -1.14
N ALA A 41 -7.17 3.53 -0.26
CA ALA A 41 -7.28 3.73 1.18
C ALA A 41 -6.55 5.00 1.65
N GLY A 42 -5.38 5.29 1.09
CA GLY A 42 -4.67 6.56 1.34
C GLY A 42 -5.49 7.78 0.92
N VAL A 43 -6.20 7.70 -0.20
CA VAL A 43 -7.12 8.76 -0.64
C VAL A 43 -8.27 8.98 0.35
N ILE A 44 -8.84 7.91 0.91
CA ILE A 44 -9.87 8.05 1.95
C ILE A 44 -9.32 8.76 3.18
N PHE A 45 -8.13 8.42 3.65
CA PHE A 45 -7.50 9.13 4.77
C PHE A 45 -7.31 10.61 4.47
N TYR A 46 -6.90 10.94 3.26
CA TYR A 46 -6.78 12.34 2.82
C TYR A 46 -8.13 13.06 2.82
N LEU A 47 -9.19 12.43 2.30
CA LEU A 47 -10.54 13.00 2.30
C LEU A 47 -11.10 13.22 3.73
N LEU A 48 -10.68 12.39 4.69
CA LEU A 48 -11.04 12.54 6.10
C LEU A 48 -10.22 13.62 6.83
N GLY A 49 -9.33 14.33 6.14
CA GLY A 49 -8.47 15.36 6.74
C GLY A 49 -7.30 14.79 7.53
N SER A 50 -7.01 13.50 7.41
CA SER A 50 -5.91 12.84 8.09
C SER A 50 -4.69 12.73 7.17
N GLU A 51 -4.09 13.86 6.83
CA GLU A 51 -3.00 13.96 5.84
C GLU A 51 -1.79 13.09 6.21
N TYR A 52 -1.41 13.07 7.47
CA TYR A 52 -0.29 12.25 7.95
C TYR A 52 -0.52 10.76 7.73
N ASN A 53 -1.71 10.26 8.08
CA ASN A 53 -2.05 8.87 7.87
C ASN A 53 -2.15 8.54 6.38
N ALA A 54 -2.62 9.47 5.53
CA ALA A 54 -2.66 9.29 4.09
C ALA A 54 -1.26 9.08 3.52
N VAL A 55 -0.27 9.90 3.93
CA VAL A 55 1.12 9.78 3.48
C VAL A 55 1.73 8.46 3.93
N ILE A 56 1.55 8.06 5.18
CA ILE A 56 2.04 6.76 5.70
C ILE A 56 1.38 5.59 4.96
N GLN A 57 0.07 5.65 4.74
CA GLN A 57 -0.67 4.62 4.02
C GLN A 57 -0.09 4.41 2.61
N ILE A 58 0.15 5.48 1.87
CA ILE A 58 0.70 5.40 0.52
C ILE A 58 2.16 4.94 0.54
N ALA A 59 3.01 5.54 1.38
CA ALA A 59 4.44 5.24 1.41
C ALA A 59 4.74 3.82 1.89
N ILE A 60 4.10 3.38 2.95
CA ILE A 60 4.36 2.07 3.55
C ILE A 60 3.51 0.98 2.88
N TYR A 61 2.17 1.11 2.95
CA TYR A 61 1.28 0.06 2.44
C TYR A 61 1.13 0.08 0.92
N GLY A 62 1.20 1.25 0.29
CA GLY A 62 1.10 1.38 -1.17
C GLY A 62 2.40 1.00 -1.90
N VAL A 63 3.57 1.27 -1.32
CA VAL A 63 4.86 1.10 -1.99
C VAL A 63 5.76 0.08 -1.27
N ALA A 64 6.15 0.31 -0.02
CA ALA A 64 7.19 -0.49 0.64
C ALA A 64 6.78 -1.96 0.82
N VAL A 65 5.60 -2.22 1.36
CA VAL A 65 5.10 -3.59 1.60
C VAL A 65 4.91 -4.37 0.31
N PRO A 66 4.25 -3.83 -0.75
CA PRO A 66 4.12 -4.55 -2.02
C PRO A 66 5.44 -4.83 -2.72
N VAL A 67 6.42 -3.94 -2.65
CA VAL A 67 7.75 -4.19 -3.22
C VAL A 67 8.41 -5.37 -2.54
N ILE A 68 8.38 -5.44 -1.20
CA ILE A 68 8.95 -6.56 -0.45
C ILE A 68 8.22 -7.87 -0.78
N LEU A 69 6.88 -7.84 -0.82
CA LEU A 69 6.07 -9.01 -1.18
C LEU A 69 6.30 -9.44 -2.63
N GLY A 70 6.40 -8.50 -3.56
CA GLY A 70 6.72 -8.77 -4.97
C GLY A 70 8.07 -9.45 -5.14
N LEU A 71 9.10 -8.96 -4.44
CA LEU A 71 10.41 -9.62 -4.41
C LEU A 71 10.34 -11.01 -3.78
N ALA A 72 9.62 -11.17 -2.68
CA ALA A 72 9.44 -12.48 -2.04
C ALA A 72 8.77 -13.48 -2.98
N ILE A 73 7.72 -13.08 -3.71
CA ILE A 73 7.04 -13.91 -4.71
C ILE A 73 7.99 -14.27 -5.86
N MET A 74 8.81 -13.32 -6.32
CA MET A 74 9.76 -13.55 -7.41
C MET A 74 10.86 -14.54 -7.01
N PHE A 75 11.36 -14.49 -5.76
CA PHE A 75 12.36 -15.42 -5.25
C PHE A 75 11.79 -16.77 -4.84
N THR A 76 10.51 -16.82 -4.47
CA THR A 76 9.83 -18.08 -4.17
C THR A 76 9.43 -18.73 -5.49
N ASN A 77 10.12 -19.81 -5.87
CA ASN A 77 9.90 -20.52 -7.13
C ASN A 77 8.53 -21.24 -7.11
N LEU A 78 7.46 -20.52 -7.34
CA LEU A 78 6.07 -21.02 -7.40
C LEU A 78 5.78 -21.78 -8.69
N LYS A 79 6.78 -22.50 -9.22
CA LYS A 79 6.68 -23.26 -10.48
C LYS A 79 5.61 -24.34 -10.52
N LYS A 80 4.88 -24.62 -9.44
CA LYS A 80 4.07 -25.83 -9.33
C LYS A 80 2.60 -25.68 -9.74
N ASP A 81 2.08 -24.45 -9.89
CA ASP A 81 0.65 -24.26 -10.17
C ASP A 81 0.32 -23.64 -11.54
N GLU A 82 1.34 -23.24 -12.32
CA GLU A 82 1.08 -22.67 -13.66
C GLU A 82 0.66 -23.71 -14.70
N SER A 83 0.97 -24.99 -14.51
CA SER A 83 0.70 -26.05 -15.50
C SER A 83 -0.77 -26.47 -15.63
N LYS A 84 -1.67 -25.97 -14.80
CA LYS A 84 -3.12 -26.27 -14.88
C LYS A 84 -4.00 -25.08 -15.25
N SER A 85 -3.44 -23.86 -15.44
CA SER A 85 -4.22 -22.65 -15.75
C SER A 85 -4.20 -22.23 -17.22
N GLU A 86 -3.57 -22.98 -18.11
CA GLU A 86 -3.40 -22.60 -19.52
C GLU A 86 -4.68 -22.66 -20.38
N LYS A 87 -5.80 -23.13 -19.84
CA LYS A 87 -7.02 -23.34 -20.63
C LYS A 87 -8.01 -22.16 -20.63
N ASN A 88 -7.71 -21.03 -19.99
CA ASN A 88 -8.63 -19.87 -19.98
C ASN A 88 -7.92 -18.53 -20.21
N THR A 89 -6.91 -18.50 -21.08
CA THR A 89 -6.03 -17.34 -21.31
C THR A 89 -6.73 -16.19 -22.03
N SER A 90 -7.80 -16.43 -22.76
CA SER A 90 -8.54 -15.35 -23.44
C SER A 90 -9.31 -14.46 -22.46
N ASN A 91 -10.01 -15.05 -21.51
CA ASN A 91 -10.79 -14.31 -20.52
C ASN A 91 -9.88 -13.59 -19.49
N LEU A 92 -8.69 -14.14 -19.22
CA LEU A 92 -7.74 -13.54 -18.29
C LEU A 92 -7.14 -12.22 -18.84
N LYS A 93 -6.85 -12.17 -20.13
CA LYS A 93 -6.37 -10.93 -20.80
C LYS A 93 -7.41 -9.81 -20.72
N TYR A 94 -8.69 -10.13 -20.94
CA TYR A 94 -9.80 -9.17 -20.80
C TYR A 94 -9.94 -8.69 -19.34
N VAL A 95 -9.83 -9.56 -18.36
CA VAL A 95 -9.90 -9.19 -16.95
C VAL A 95 -8.75 -8.26 -16.55
N ILE A 96 -7.53 -8.53 -17.02
CA ILE A 96 -6.36 -7.68 -16.77
C ILE A 96 -6.54 -6.31 -17.41
N PHE A 97 -6.99 -6.28 -18.67
CA PHE A 97 -7.22 -5.04 -19.39
C PHE A 97 -8.34 -4.22 -18.74
N LEU A 98 -9.39 -4.87 -18.29
CA LEU A 98 -10.53 -4.23 -17.65
C LEU A 98 -10.17 -3.69 -16.26
N THR A 99 -9.40 -4.43 -15.44
CA THR A 99 -8.92 -3.96 -14.13
C THR A 99 -7.90 -2.82 -14.25
N SER A 100 -6.99 -2.88 -15.23
CA SER A 100 -6.07 -1.79 -15.54
C SER A 100 -6.81 -0.54 -16.02
N GLY A 101 -7.81 -0.72 -16.88
CA GLY A 101 -8.66 0.39 -17.35
C GLY A 101 -9.44 1.06 -16.21
N ILE A 102 -10.05 0.29 -15.32
CA ILE A 102 -10.76 0.81 -14.15
C ILE A 102 -9.81 1.55 -13.22
N PHE A 103 -8.58 1.05 -13.02
CA PHE A 103 -7.59 1.71 -12.19
C PHE A 103 -7.14 3.06 -12.77
N ILE A 104 -6.89 3.11 -14.08
CA ILE A 104 -6.54 4.35 -14.79
C ILE A 104 -7.71 5.34 -14.72
N LEU A 105 -8.95 4.90 -14.94
CA LEU A 105 -10.13 5.74 -14.81
C LEU A 105 -10.32 6.27 -13.39
N ALA A 106 -10.07 5.46 -12.37
CA ALA A 106 -10.11 5.88 -10.98
C ALA A 106 -9.04 6.94 -10.67
N LEU A 107 -7.82 6.79 -11.19
CA LEU A 107 -6.76 7.80 -11.06
C LEU A 107 -7.13 9.10 -11.78
N ILE A 108 -7.62 9.01 -13.01
CA ILE A 108 -8.07 10.20 -13.78
C ILE A 108 -9.21 10.90 -13.05
N TYR A 109 -10.18 10.14 -12.52
CA TYR A 109 -11.28 10.67 -11.74
C TYR A 109 -10.80 11.39 -10.47
N LEU A 110 -9.82 10.84 -9.76
CA LEU A 110 -9.19 11.49 -8.59
C LEU A 110 -8.46 12.78 -8.95
N ILE A 111 -7.74 12.78 -10.07
CA ILE A 111 -7.06 13.97 -10.60
C ILE A 111 -8.10 15.04 -11.00
N MET A 112 -9.14 14.65 -11.69
CA MET A 112 -10.21 15.58 -12.10
C MET A 112 -10.93 16.18 -10.89
N ILE A 113 -11.23 15.38 -9.85
CA ILE A 113 -11.80 15.91 -8.61
C ILE A 113 -10.84 16.88 -7.93
N SER A 114 -9.58 16.54 -7.86
CA SER A 114 -8.56 17.43 -7.27
C SER A 114 -8.50 18.78 -8.02
N LEU A 115 -8.56 18.76 -9.34
CA LEU A 115 -8.55 19.97 -10.17
C LEU A 115 -9.84 20.79 -10.06
N VAL A 116 -11.00 20.12 -9.99
CA VAL A 116 -12.32 20.81 -9.90
C VAL A 116 -12.54 21.40 -8.51
N PHE A 117 -12.07 20.70 -7.45
CA PHE A 117 -12.25 21.15 -6.07
C PHE A 117 -11.18 22.13 -5.59
N ASN A 118 -10.02 22.19 -6.25
CA ASN A 118 -8.96 23.12 -5.89
C ASN A 118 -8.43 23.87 -7.13
N PRO A 119 -9.25 24.74 -7.76
CA PRO A 119 -8.86 25.48 -8.97
C PRO A 119 -7.69 26.45 -8.75
N ASN A 120 -7.36 26.77 -7.50
CA ASN A 120 -6.30 27.74 -7.14
C ASN A 120 -4.95 27.11 -6.80
N GLY A 121 -4.74 25.84 -7.15
CA GLY A 121 -3.49 25.16 -6.85
C GLY A 121 -3.25 25.06 -5.34
N PHE A 122 -2.30 24.23 -4.97
CA PHE A 122 -1.87 23.94 -3.61
C PHE A 122 -1.26 25.18 -2.92
N ASN A 123 -2.07 26.19 -2.65
CA ASN A 123 -1.70 27.30 -1.77
C ASN A 123 -1.85 26.79 -0.33
N ILE A 124 -0.77 26.28 0.20
CA ILE A 124 -0.63 26.04 1.64
C ILE A 124 -0.64 27.44 2.27
N SER A 125 -1.83 27.88 2.69
CA SER A 125 -1.93 29.07 3.51
C SER A 125 -1.12 28.85 4.80
N GLU A 126 -0.41 29.87 5.28
CA GLU A 126 0.39 29.77 6.51
C GLU A 126 -0.41 29.24 7.71
N GLU A 127 -1.70 29.48 7.75
CA GLU A 127 -2.62 29.02 8.78
C GLU A 127 -2.78 27.49 8.80
N ILE A 128 -2.82 26.84 7.63
CA ILE A 128 -2.85 25.37 7.51
C ILE A 128 -1.50 24.79 7.96
N ASN A 129 -0.42 25.46 7.65
CA ASN A 129 0.93 25.03 8.02
C ASN A 129 1.15 25.05 9.54
N LEU A 130 0.66 26.09 10.23
CA LEU A 130 0.70 26.19 11.69
C LEU A 130 -0.10 25.08 12.37
N ASN A 131 -1.29 24.78 11.86
CA ASN A 131 -2.14 23.72 12.39
C ASN A 131 -1.50 22.32 12.16
N TYR A 132 -0.92 22.09 10.99
CA TYR A 132 -0.18 20.87 10.68
C TYR A 132 1.04 20.67 11.61
N ILE A 133 1.83 21.69 11.85
CA ILE A 133 2.98 21.64 12.76
C ILE A 133 2.55 21.35 14.20
N GLN A 134 1.44 21.92 14.66
CA GLN A 134 0.91 21.65 15.99
C GLN A 134 0.44 20.21 16.13
N VAL A 135 -0.26 19.67 15.13
CA VAL A 135 -0.69 18.26 15.09
C VAL A 135 0.51 17.31 15.10
N MET A 136 1.55 17.62 14.29
CA MET A 136 2.77 16.82 14.25
C MET A 136 3.55 16.86 15.57
N ARG A 137 3.61 18.01 16.24
CA ARG A 137 4.22 18.12 17.58
C ARG A 137 3.45 17.32 18.62
N ALA A 138 2.13 17.41 18.64
CA ALA A 138 1.30 16.64 19.55
C ALA A 138 1.46 15.14 19.33
N PHE A 139 1.52 14.71 18.08
CA PHE A 139 1.75 13.31 17.70
C PHE A 139 3.15 12.82 18.13
N SER A 140 4.20 13.60 17.84
CA SER A 140 5.57 13.29 18.25
C SER A 140 5.70 13.20 19.77
N HIS A 141 5.13 14.16 20.49
CA HIS A 141 5.11 14.14 21.95
C HIS A 141 4.37 12.90 22.49
N GLY A 142 3.27 12.51 21.86
CA GLY A 142 2.55 11.29 22.20
C GLY A 142 3.43 10.04 22.09
N ILE A 143 4.13 9.87 20.97
CA ILE A 143 4.97 8.68 20.71
C ILE A 143 6.22 8.69 21.59
N PHE A 144 6.96 9.79 21.64
CA PHE A 144 8.30 9.83 22.28
C PHE A 144 8.27 10.13 23.77
N VAL A 145 7.15 10.59 24.33
CA VAL A 145 7.01 10.89 25.76
C VAL A 145 6.01 9.95 26.42
N LYS A 146 4.78 9.89 25.92
CA LYS A 146 3.73 9.11 26.55
C LYS A 146 3.84 7.61 26.28
N TYR A 147 4.18 7.22 25.05
CA TYR A 147 4.25 5.83 24.58
C TYR A 147 5.69 5.39 24.23
N VAL A 148 6.69 5.98 24.86
CA VAL A 148 8.11 5.68 24.59
C VAL A 148 8.43 4.19 24.68
N TRP A 149 7.91 3.50 25.70
CA TRP A 149 8.15 2.05 25.85
C TRP A 149 7.58 1.22 24.71
N ALA A 150 6.40 1.57 24.21
CA ALA A 150 5.82 0.88 23.07
C ALA A 150 6.65 1.13 21.79
N PHE A 151 7.12 2.36 21.58
CA PHE A 151 7.98 2.72 20.48
C PHE A 151 9.31 1.96 20.52
N GLU A 152 9.93 1.88 21.67
CA GLU A 152 11.20 1.16 21.86
C GLU A 152 11.07 -0.35 21.63
N LEU A 153 9.96 -0.96 22.11
CA LEU A 153 9.68 -2.38 21.87
C LEU A 153 9.50 -2.69 20.38
N VAL A 154 8.78 -1.84 19.63
CA VAL A 154 8.61 -2.02 18.19
C VAL A 154 9.95 -1.90 17.47
N SER A 155 10.80 -0.95 17.85
CA SER A 155 12.16 -0.79 17.31
C SER A 155 13.03 -2.03 17.56
N LEU A 156 12.99 -2.59 18.78
CA LEU A 156 13.70 -3.82 19.11
C LEU A 156 13.22 -5.01 18.30
N ILE A 157 11.91 -5.18 18.14
CA ILE A 157 11.32 -6.25 17.32
C ILE A 157 11.79 -6.13 15.88
N LEU A 158 11.76 -4.92 15.31
CA LEU A 158 12.20 -4.68 13.94
C LEU A 158 13.69 -5.04 13.77
N THR A 159 14.54 -4.63 14.72
CA THR A 159 15.96 -4.94 14.71
C THR A 159 16.21 -6.46 14.81
N MET A 160 15.47 -7.16 15.66
CA MET A 160 15.56 -8.62 15.78
C MET A 160 15.13 -9.34 14.49
N ILE A 161 14.10 -8.86 13.81
CA ILE A 161 13.65 -9.44 12.53
C ILE A 161 14.76 -9.31 11.48
N VAL A 162 15.37 -8.13 11.35
CA VAL A 162 16.44 -7.88 10.39
C VAL A 162 17.67 -8.72 10.72
N ALA A 163 18.09 -8.77 12.00
CA ALA A 163 19.21 -9.59 12.45
C ALA A 163 18.94 -11.09 12.22
N GLY A 164 17.74 -11.56 12.54
CA GLY A 164 17.34 -12.94 12.28
C GLY A 164 17.42 -13.31 10.80
N LEU A 165 16.93 -12.46 9.92
CA LEU A 165 16.97 -12.69 8.48
C LEU A 165 18.42 -12.81 7.95
N THR A 166 19.32 -11.94 8.41
CA THR A 166 20.74 -11.99 8.02
C THR A 166 21.40 -13.28 8.48
N LEU A 167 21.16 -13.72 9.72
CA LEU A 167 21.70 -14.97 10.25
C LEU A 167 21.23 -16.20 9.47
N PHE A 168 19.94 -16.26 9.10
CA PHE A 168 19.42 -17.35 8.27
C PHE A 168 20.07 -17.40 6.89
N ASN A 169 20.31 -16.25 6.29
CA ASN A 169 20.93 -16.17 4.97
C ASN A 169 22.40 -16.60 5.00
N THR A 170 23.14 -16.21 6.04
CA THR A 170 24.55 -16.61 6.25
C THR A 170 24.66 -18.11 6.44
N LYS A 171 23.84 -18.70 7.33
CA LYS A 171 23.84 -20.14 7.60
C LYS A 171 23.47 -20.97 6.36
N LYS A 172 22.58 -20.48 5.49
CA LYS A 172 22.26 -21.15 4.25
C LYS A 172 23.45 -21.19 3.29
N LYS A 173 24.23 -20.11 3.17
CA LYS A 173 25.44 -20.07 2.35
C LYS A 173 26.50 -21.07 2.83
N GLU A 174 26.76 -21.13 4.14
CA GLU A 174 27.70 -22.10 4.72
C GLU A 174 27.30 -23.55 4.42
N LEU A 175 26.00 -23.87 4.50
CA LEU A 175 25.50 -25.21 4.18
C LEU A 175 25.62 -25.56 2.68
N GLU A 176 25.56 -24.59 1.79
CA GLU A 176 25.73 -24.78 0.35
C GLU A 176 27.24 -24.96 -0.01
N GLU A 177 28.13 -24.28 0.70
CA GLU A 177 29.58 -24.45 0.53
C GLU A 177 30.11 -25.79 1.06
N CYS A 178 29.53 -26.29 2.14
CA CYS A 178 29.87 -27.62 2.69
C CYS A 178 29.37 -28.81 1.82
N LYS A 179 28.47 -28.57 0.89
CA LYS A 179 27.94 -29.58 -0.04
C LYS A 179 28.66 -29.67 -1.37
N LYS A 180 29.61 -28.77 -1.63
CA LYS A 180 30.50 -28.79 -2.77
C LYS A 180 31.82 -29.48 -2.45
#